data_5fc11f598f6e3be4e8aa0920a8962d9e
#
_entry.id   5fc11f598f6e3be4e8aa0920a8962d9e
#
_cell.length_a   1.000
_cell.length_b   1.000
_cell.length_c   1.000
_cell.angle_alpha   90.00
_cell.angle_beta   90.00
_cell.angle_gamma   90.00
#
_symmetry.space_group_name_H-M   'P 1'
#
loop_
_entity.id
_entity.type
_entity.pdbx_description
1 polymer ?
#
loop_
_entity_poly.entity_id
_entity_poly.type
_entity_poly.pdbx_seq_one_letter_code
_entity_poly.pdbx_strand_id
1 'polypeptide(L)'
;MIRRASSAAAAALWLAAALAAQAPPSFTVGTDPATLVRGTVGVITVHPAPGSDITSLGGRAADEPLHFEPAHGGAFTALIGVPVDGPDSFVVTLFPTGAAGSDTVAVRLRVAEGAYRRERLSVAPKYAKPDTAAQRRILEEIAMARSISVQAHETPRLWSAAFRPPRSGRVTSPFGTARVLNGEVQSRHLGTDFAGAVGAPVRAANAGVVALVGQFYLAGNVVYVDHGEGLVTGYFHLSRVQVAEGDTVARGQIIGRVGRSGRVTGPHLHWIARYGHITVDPMSLLRLRESKR
;
A
#
# COMPACT_ATOMS: atom_id res chain seq x y z
N MET A 1 -74.83 43.66 24.77
CA MET A 1 -74.23 42.42 24.23
C MET A 1 -72.72 42.59 24.23
N ILE A 2 -72.10 42.04 25.21
CA ILE A 2 -70.63 42.17 25.42
C ILE A 2 -69.98 40.80 25.07
N ARG A 3 -69.20 40.78 24.02
CA ARG A 3 -68.39 39.58 23.65
C ARG A 3 -67.08 39.63 24.41
N ARG A 4 -66.82 38.62 25.21
CA ARG A 4 -65.56 38.41 25.87
C ARG A 4 -64.59 37.69 24.88
N ALA A 5 -63.42 38.28 24.64
CA ALA A 5 -62.34 37.68 23.93
C ALA A 5 -61.51 36.83 24.90
N SER A 6 -61.32 35.53 24.61
CA SER A 6 -60.44 34.62 25.37
C SER A 6 -59.11 34.64 24.70
N SER A 7 -58.07 35.08 25.42
CA SER A 7 -56.68 35.02 25.03
C SER A 7 -56.12 33.63 25.41
N ALA A 8 -55.75 32.82 24.41
CA ALA A 8 -55.00 31.58 24.61
C ALA A 8 -53.50 31.91 24.62
N ALA A 9 -52.87 31.72 25.76
CA ALA A 9 -51.42 31.81 25.92
C ALA A 9 -50.78 30.51 25.41
N ALA A 10 -50.02 30.59 24.31
CA ALA A 10 -49.20 29.47 23.81
C ALA A 10 -47.91 29.41 24.62
N ALA A 11 -47.75 28.36 25.43
CA ALA A 11 -46.50 28.06 26.13
C ALA A 11 -45.54 27.40 25.12
N ALA A 12 -44.47 28.11 24.73
CA ALA A 12 -43.35 27.55 23.94
C ALA A 12 -42.46 26.69 24.86
N LEU A 13 -42.54 25.37 24.69
CA LEU A 13 -41.57 24.45 25.28
C LEU A 13 -40.26 24.55 24.50
N TRP A 14 -39.21 25.10 25.12
CA TRP A 14 -37.83 25.02 24.66
C TRP A 14 -37.31 23.66 25.04
N LEU A 15 -37.19 22.73 24.07
CA LEU A 15 -36.38 21.53 24.23
C LEU A 15 -34.88 21.95 24.17
N ALA A 16 -34.25 22.04 25.31
CA ALA A 16 -32.78 22.10 25.39
C ALA A 16 -32.22 20.75 24.99
N ALA A 17 -31.76 20.62 23.75
CA ALA A 17 -30.94 19.49 23.34
C ALA A 17 -29.64 19.54 24.14
N ALA A 18 -29.52 18.68 25.14
CA ALA A 18 -28.27 18.47 25.83
C ALA A 18 -27.28 17.93 24.78
N LEU A 19 -26.27 18.73 24.42
CA LEU A 19 -25.09 18.22 23.73
C LEU A 19 -24.48 17.19 24.69
N ALA A 20 -24.65 15.92 24.40
CA ALA A 20 -23.90 14.87 25.08
C ALA A 20 -22.40 15.16 24.81
N ALA A 21 -21.67 15.53 25.85
CA ALA A 21 -20.23 15.63 25.79
C ALA A 21 -19.71 14.24 25.37
N GLN A 22 -19.14 14.13 24.16
CA GLN A 22 -18.50 12.90 23.72
C GLN A 22 -17.40 12.58 24.74
N ALA A 23 -17.45 11.38 25.29
CA ALA A 23 -16.36 10.89 26.13
C ALA A 23 -15.04 11.08 25.37
N PRO A 24 -13.94 11.44 26.06
CA PRO A 24 -12.65 11.56 25.40
C PRO A 24 -12.33 10.26 24.66
N PRO A 25 -11.72 10.34 23.48
CA PRO A 25 -11.44 9.14 22.69
C PRO A 25 -10.62 8.17 23.53
N SER A 26 -11.00 6.89 23.52
CA SER A 26 -10.34 5.82 24.27
C SER A 26 -8.90 5.54 23.78
N PHE A 27 -8.43 6.27 22.76
CA PHE A 27 -7.08 6.16 22.19
C PHE A 27 -6.69 7.42 21.39
N THR A 28 -5.39 7.55 21.09
CA THR A 28 -4.85 8.50 20.11
C THR A 28 -4.26 7.77 18.93
N VAL A 29 -4.29 8.39 17.75
CA VAL A 29 -3.77 7.82 16.50
C VAL A 29 -2.65 8.70 15.96
N GLY A 30 -1.53 8.09 15.65
CA GLY A 30 -0.40 8.71 14.97
C GLY A 30 -0.02 7.95 13.70
N THR A 31 0.78 8.58 12.84
CA THR A 31 1.34 7.94 11.64
C THR A 31 2.83 8.24 11.47
N ASP A 32 3.55 7.34 10.82
CA ASP A 32 4.93 7.55 10.37
C ASP A 32 5.00 7.29 8.85
N PRO A 33 5.25 8.32 8.02
CA PRO A 33 5.48 9.73 8.37
C PRO A 33 4.24 10.39 9.01
N ALA A 34 4.44 11.45 9.78
CA ALA A 34 3.38 12.18 10.50
C ALA A 34 2.24 12.67 9.59
N THR A 35 2.52 12.91 8.32
CA THR A 35 1.53 13.07 7.25
C THR A 35 1.79 12.00 6.20
N LEU A 36 0.83 11.12 5.97
CA LEU A 36 0.90 10.11 4.94
C LEU A 36 0.99 10.77 3.56
N VAL A 37 1.65 10.12 2.61
CA VAL A 37 1.86 10.63 1.25
C VAL A 37 1.20 9.69 0.25
N ARG A 38 0.50 10.21 -0.74
CA ARG A 38 -0.09 9.41 -1.82
C ARG A 38 0.96 8.52 -2.48
N GLY A 39 0.57 7.28 -2.77
CA GLY A 39 1.43 6.31 -3.42
C GLY A 39 2.52 5.72 -2.52
N THR A 40 2.44 5.85 -1.19
CA THR A 40 3.44 5.27 -0.27
C THR A 40 2.82 4.28 0.70
N VAL A 41 3.65 3.49 1.35
CA VAL A 41 3.29 2.78 2.58
C VAL A 41 3.83 3.55 3.78
N GLY A 42 3.03 3.62 4.85
CA GLY A 42 3.41 4.18 6.13
C GLY A 42 3.06 3.23 7.27
N VAL A 43 3.24 3.69 8.49
CA VAL A 43 2.83 2.99 9.71
C VAL A 43 1.77 3.82 10.41
N ILE A 44 0.68 3.18 10.82
CA ILE A 44 -0.29 3.76 11.74
C ILE A 44 -0.03 3.20 13.13
N THR A 45 -0.07 4.07 14.14
CA THR A 45 0.10 3.70 15.56
C THR A 45 -1.12 4.18 16.34
N VAL A 46 -1.69 3.28 17.12
CA VAL A 46 -2.81 3.56 18.02
C VAL A 46 -2.32 3.38 19.45
N HIS A 47 -2.46 4.43 20.25
CA HIS A 47 -2.12 4.42 21.68
C HIS A 47 -3.43 4.42 22.48
N PRO A 48 -3.80 3.31 23.13
CA PRO A 48 -4.94 3.28 24.04
C PRO A 48 -4.76 4.28 25.19
N ALA A 49 -5.85 4.86 25.67
CA ALA A 49 -5.80 5.74 26.83
C ALA A 49 -5.37 4.96 28.10
N PRO A 50 -4.72 5.60 29.08
CA PRO A 50 -4.40 4.95 30.35
C PRO A 50 -5.65 4.34 31.01
N GLY A 51 -5.54 3.06 31.40
CA GLY A 51 -6.68 2.32 31.95
C GLY A 51 -7.65 1.75 30.92
N SER A 52 -7.35 1.87 29.64
CA SER A 52 -8.09 1.19 28.58
C SER A 52 -7.94 -0.33 28.70
N ASP A 53 -9.02 -1.05 28.42
CA ASP A 53 -9.08 -2.51 28.42
C ASP A 53 -8.91 -3.12 27.01
N ILE A 54 -8.46 -2.34 26.02
CA ILE A 54 -8.23 -2.82 24.65
C ILE A 54 -7.12 -3.84 24.64
N THR A 55 -7.47 -5.09 24.29
CA THR A 55 -6.56 -6.24 24.25
C THR A 55 -6.10 -6.58 22.85
N SER A 56 -6.90 -6.23 21.83
CA SER A 56 -6.54 -6.39 20.42
C SER A 56 -7.18 -5.29 19.56
N LEU A 57 -6.61 -5.08 18.40
CA LEU A 57 -7.07 -4.05 17.47
C LEU A 57 -7.06 -4.61 16.04
N GLY A 58 -8.16 -4.47 15.35
CA GLY A 58 -8.28 -4.64 13.91
C GLY A 58 -8.56 -3.31 13.23
N GLY A 59 -8.54 -3.28 11.89
CA GLY A 59 -8.92 -2.08 11.17
C GLY A 59 -8.97 -2.26 9.66
N ARG A 60 -9.45 -1.22 8.98
CA ARG A 60 -9.45 -1.12 7.51
C ARG A 60 -9.14 0.31 7.09
N ALA A 61 -8.43 0.45 5.97
CA ALA A 61 -8.16 1.73 5.32
C ALA A 61 -8.05 1.54 3.81
N ALA A 62 -8.67 2.41 3.01
CA ALA A 62 -8.66 2.34 1.54
C ALA A 62 -9.01 0.93 1.01
N ASP A 63 -10.04 0.33 1.59
CA ASP A 63 -10.56 -1.03 1.33
C ASP A 63 -9.61 -2.19 1.68
N GLU A 64 -8.44 -1.90 2.31
CA GLU A 64 -7.49 -2.93 2.74
C GLU A 64 -7.59 -3.20 4.25
N PRO A 65 -7.42 -4.45 4.69
CA PRO A 65 -7.25 -4.78 6.09
C PRO A 65 -5.98 -4.13 6.66
N LEU A 66 -6.03 -3.75 7.94
CA LEU A 66 -4.87 -3.33 8.72
C LEU A 66 -4.55 -4.42 9.75
N HIS A 67 -3.32 -4.91 9.71
CA HIS A 67 -2.83 -5.96 10.61
C HIS A 67 -2.11 -5.30 11.79
N PHE A 68 -2.85 -5.05 12.88
CA PHE A 68 -2.29 -4.43 14.06
C PHE A 68 -1.53 -5.44 14.91
N GLU A 69 -0.27 -5.15 15.21
CA GLU A 69 0.55 -5.88 16.15
C GLU A 69 0.77 -5.05 17.43
N PRO A 70 0.86 -5.70 18.59
CA PRO A 70 1.27 -5.02 19.83
C PRO A 70 2.64 -4.37 19.67
N ALA A 71 2.78 -3.15 20.20
CA ALA A 71 4.00 -2.37 20.15
C ALA A 71 4.37 -1.86 21.56
N HIS A 72 5.53 -1.19 21.68
CA HIS A 72 6.02 -0.69 22.95
C HIS A 72 5.01 0.27 23.63
N GLY A 73 4.93 0.22 24.96
CA GLY A 73 4.05 1.10 25.74
C GLY A 73 2.56 0.81 25.61
N GLY A 74 2.18 -0.42 25.22
CA GLY A 74 0.78 -0.82 25.06
C GLY A 74 0.12 -0.29 23.80
N ALA A 75 0.90 0.27 22.87
CA ALA A 75 0.41 0.71 21.57
C ALA A 75 0.18 -0.48 20.60
N PHE A 76 -0.55 -0.22 19.52
CA PHE A 76 -0.71 -1.13 18.40
C PHE A 76 -0.22 -0.45 17.12
N THR A 77 0.50 -1.18 16.26
CA THR A 77 1.01 -0.66 14.99
C THR A 77 0.61 -1.54 13.82
N ALA A 78 0.30 -0.92 12.69
CA ALA A 78 0.04 -1.62 11.43
C ALA A 78 0.65 -0.87 10.24
N LEU A 79 0.91 -1.59 9.15
CA LEU A 79 1.20 -0.96 7.86
C LEU A 79 -0.09 -0.34 7.30
N ILE A 80 0.05 0.75 6.57
CA ILE A 80 -1.04 1.42 5.86
C ILE A 80 -0.59 1.81 4.46
N GLY A 81 -1.26 1.27 3.44
CA GLY A 81 -1.05 1.63 2.04
C GLY A 81 -1.87 2.86 1.67
N VAL A 82 -1.27 3.80 0.96
CA VAL A 82 -1.94 5.03 0.49
C VAL A 82 -2.03 5.00 -1.04
N PRO A 83 -3.25 4.99 -1.63
CA PRO A 83 -3.41 5.00 -3.09
C PRO A 83 -2.76 6.24 -3.73
N VAL A 84 -2.11 6.06 -4.88
CA VAL A 84 -1.40 7.15 -5.59
C VAL A 84 -2.36 8.19 -6.18
N ASP A 85 -3.54 7.76 -6.58
CA ASP A 85 -4.60 8.62 -7.13
C ASP A 85 -5.77 8.78 -6.13
N GLY A 86 -5.51 8.62 -4.83
CA GLY A 86 -6.49 8.75 -3.75
C GLY A 86 -6.83 10.21 -3.40
N PRO A 87 -7.84 10.44 -2.54
CA PRO A 87 -8.22 11.76 -2.05
C PRO A 87 -7.20 12.34 -1.07
N ASP A 88 -7.36 13.63 -0.70
CA ASP A 88 -6.51 14.34 0.29
C ASP A 88 -6.71 13.86 1.72
N SER A 89 -7.72 13.05 1.94
CA SER A 89 -7.97 12.38 3.23
C SER A 89 -8.76 11.11 3.00
N PHE A 90 -8.58 10.11 3.86
CA PHE A 90 -9.43 8.94 3.90
C PHE A 90 -9.75 8.54 5.34
N VAL A 91 -10.75 7.71 5.49
CA VAL A 91 -11.19 7.21 6.80
C VAL A 91 -10.50 5.88 7.07
N VAL A 92 -9.89 5.77 8.24
CA VAL A 92 -9.46 4.51 8.83
C VAL A 92 -10.55 4.08 9.79
N THR A 93 -11.06 2.87 9.61
CA THR A 93 -12.01 2.26 10.51
C THR A 93 -11.26 1.31 11.42
N LEU A 94 -11.37 1.51 12.73
CA LEU A 94 -10.71 0.72 13.77
C LEU A 94 -11.75 -0.15 14.47
N PHE A 95 -11.37 -1.38 14.81
CA PHE A 95 -12.15 -2.39 15.51
C PHE A 95 -11.45 -2.79 16.80
N PRO A 96 -11.49 -1.95 17.87
CA PRO A 96 -10.92 -2.32 19.15
C PRO A 96 -11.72 -3.45 19.79
N THR A 97 -11.02 -4.36 20.47
CA THR A 97 -11.64 -5.44 21.26
C THR A 97 -11.13 -5.35 22.70
N GLY A 98 -12.06 -5.37 23.66
CA GLY A 98 -11.78 -5.28 25.09
C GLY A 98 -13.00 -5.65 25.94
N ALA A 99 -12.90 -5.59 27.26
CA ALA A 99 -13.97 -5.99 28.18
C ALA A 99 -15.22 -5.07 28.12
N ALA A 100 -15.04 -3.80 27.73
CA ALA A 100 -16.13 -2.83 27.61
C ALA A 100 -16.94 -2.94 26.31
N GLY A 101 -16.59 -3.88 25.41
CA GLY A 101 -17.24 -4.05 24.11
C GLY A 101 -16.35 -3.58 22.95
N SER A 102 -16.88 -3.65 21.71
CA SER A 102 -16.14 -3.38 20.48
C SER A 102 -16.85 -2.33 19.63
N ASP A 103 -16.82 -1.07 20.06
CA ASP A 103 -17.36 0.00 19.23
C ASP A 103 -16.42 0.32 18.06
N THR A 104 -16.95 0.29 16.85
CA THR A 104 -16.21 0.69 15.66
C THR A 104 -15.94 2.20 15.67
N VAL A 105 -14.68 2.57 15.48
CA VAL A 105 -14.25 3.99 15.48
C VAL A 105 -13.69 4.39 14.13
N ALA A 106 -14.20 5.50 13.59
CA ALA A 106 -13.74 6.09 12.33
C ALA A 106 -12.78 7.26 12.60
N VAL A 107 -11.56 7.17 12.07
CA VAL A 107 -10.53 8.20 12.18
C VAL A 107 -10.22 8.74 10.80
N ARG A 108 -10.30 10.06 10.61
CA ARG A 108 -9.93 10.70 9.35
C ARG A 108 -8.45 11.08 9.38
N LEU A 109 -7.69 10.53 8.43
CA LEU A 109 -6.28 10.86 8.22
C LEU A 109 -6.13 11.78 7.00
N ARG A 110 -5.32 12.81 7.12
CA ARG A 110 -4.91 13.67 6.00
C ARG A 110 -3.78 13.01 5.21
N VAL A 111 -3.77 13.28 3.90
CA VAL A 111 -2.79 12.72 2.96
C VAL A 111 -2.19 13.87 2.15
N ALA A 112 -0.87 13.94 2.11
CA ALA A 112 -0.16 14.88 1.24
C ALA A 112 -0.03 14.33 -0.17
N GLU A 113 0.06 15.21 -1.15
CA GLU A 113 0.34 14.86 -2.53
C GLU A 113 1.79 14.39 -2.70
N GLY A 114 2.01 13.38 -3.55
CA GLY A 114 3.34 12.92 -3.93
C GLY A 114 3.95 13.82 -5.01
N ALA A 115 5.27 14.04 -4.96
CA ALA A 115 6.00 14.79 -5.99
C ALA A 115 6.28 13.92 -7.22
N TYR A 116 5.34 13.84 -8.16
CA TYR A 116 5.45 13.00 -9.36
C TYR A 116 5.92 13.76 -10.58
N ARG A 117 6.89 13.17 -11.30
CA ARG A 117 7.47 13.71 -12.53
C ARG A 117 6.64 13.32 -13.77
N ARG A 118 6.97 13.92 -14.92
CA ARG A 118 6.49 13.47 -16.23
C ARG A 118 7.68 13.09 -17.10
N GLU A 119 7.54 12.00 -17.88
CA GLU A 119 8.53 11.57 -18.86
C GLU A 119 7.85 11.17 -20.18
N ARG A 120 8.58 11.31 -21.28
CA ARG A 120 8.18 10.82 -22.59
C ARG A 120 9.07 9.66 -22.99
N LEU A 121 8.44 8.56 -23.39
CA LEU A 121 9.14 7.32 -23.75
C LEU A 121 8.75 6.90 -25.17
N SER A 122 9.73 6.40 -25.93
CA SER A 122 9.51 5.67 -27.16
C SER A 122 9.60 4.18 -26.89
N VAL A 123 8.55 3.44 -27.26
CA VAL A 123 8.48 1.99 -27.12
C VAL A 123 8.01 1.37 -28.42
N ALA A 124 8.29 0.08 -28.65
CA ALA A 124 7.80 -0.62 -29.83
C ALA A 124 6.26 -0.52 -29.92
N PRO A 125 5.67 -0.31 -31.12
CA PRO A 125 4.23 -0.06 -31.31
C PRO A 125 3.32 -1.09 -30.63
N LYS A 126 3.67 -2.38 -30.66
CA LYS A 126 2.92 -3.47 -30.01
C LYS A 126 2.76 -3.28 -28.49
N TYR A 127 3.64 -2.54 -27.84
CA TYR A 127 3.56 -2.25 -26.41
C TYR A 127 2.87 -0.92 -26.08
N ALA A 128 2.79 0.01 -27.06
CA ALA A 128 2.04 1.25 -26.92
C ALA A 128 0.54 1.00 -27.22
N LYS A 129 0.27 0.24 -28.28
CA LYS A 129 -1.09 -0.15 -28.71
C LYS A 129 -1.14 -1.69 -28.89
N PRO A 130 -1.30 -2.46 -27.79
CA PRO A 130 -1.42 -3.92 -27.88
C PRO A 130 -2.69 -4.31 -28.65
N ASP A 131 -2.63 -5.41 -29.39
CA ASP A 131 -3.81 -6.02 -29.99
C ASP A 131 -4.76 -6.61 -28.93
N THR A 132 -5.94 -7.08 -29.35
CA THR A 132 -6.97 -7.60 -28.45
C THR A 132 -6.48 -8.80 -27.63
N ALA A 133 -5.67 -9.69 -28.21
CA ALA A 133 -5.14 -10.86 -27.51
C ALA A 133 -4.12 -10.43 -26.44
N ALA A 134 -3.21 -9.52 -26.77
CA ALA A 134 -2.26 -8.95 -25.83
C ALA A 134 -2.97 -8.15 -24.71
N GLN A 135 -4.03 -7.39 -25.04
CA GLN A 135 -4.82 -6.66 -24.03
C GLN A 135 -5.46 -7.63 -23.03
N ARG A 136 -6.08 -8.73 -23.50
CA ARG A 136 -6.65 -9.75 -22.63
C ARG A 136 -5.58 -10.34 -21.71
N ARG A 137 -4.46 -10.76 -22.26
CA ARG A 137 -3.33 -11.30 -21.50
C ARG A 137 -2.83 -10.32 -20.44
N ILE A 138 -2.69 -9.02 -20.76
CA ILE A 138 -2.29 -7.99 -19.80
C ILE A 138 -3.28 -7.91 -18.64
N LEU A 139 -4.60 -7.95 -18.90
CA LEU A 139 -5.63 -7.91 -17.87
C LEU A 139 -5.59 -9.15 -16.96
N GLU A 140 -5.39 -10.33 -17.52
CA GLU A 140 -5.22 -11.58 -16.76
C GLU A 140 -3.98 -11.53 -15.86
N GLU A 141 -2.84 -11.05 -16.38
CA GLU A 141 -1.60 -10.91 -15.64
C GLU A 141 -1.73 -9.87 -14.48
N ILE A 142 -2.46 -8.77 -14.71
CA ILE A 142 -2.77 -7.77 -13.66
C ILE A 142 -3.67 -8.40 -12.59
N ALA A 143 -4.69 -9.17 -12.97
CA ALA A 143 -5.59 -9.85 -12.05
C ALA A 143 -4.82 -10.87 -11.18
N MET A 144 -3.93 -11.66 -11.79
CA MET A 144 -3.05 -12.59 -11.09
C MET A 144 -2.14 -11.88 -10.07
N ALA A 145 -1.48 -10.80 -10.47
CA ALA A 145 -0.63 -10.02 -9.56
C ALA A 145 -1.42 -9.39 -8.39
N ARG A 146 -2.69 -9.03 -8.63
CA ARG A 146 -3.59 -8.52 -7.59
C ARG A 146 -3.99 -9.63 -6.62
N SER A 147 -4.38 -10.80 -7.12
CA SER A 147 -4.81 -11.92 -6.26
C SER A 147 -3.71 -12.34 -5.29
N ILE A 148 -2.46 -12.41 -5.72
CA ILE A 148 -1.29 -12.70 -4.87
C ILE A 148 -1.21 -11.70 -3.72
N SER A 149 -1.33 -10.39 -4.01
CA SER A 149 -1.19 -9.36 -2.98
C SER A 149 -2.38 -9.35 -2.00
N VAL A 150 -3.58 -9.73 -2.46
CA VAL A 150 -4.74 -9.89 -1.59
C VAL A 150 -4.57 -11.12 -0.69
N GLN A 151 -4.12 -12.24 -1.25
CA GLN A 151 -3.85 -13.45 -0.48
C GLN A 151 -2.75 -13.24 0.57
N ALA A 152 -1.79 -12.36 0.31
CA ALA A 152 -0.73 -12.02 1.26
C ALA A 152 -1.25 -11.42 2.58
N HIS A 153 -2.51 -10.95 2.65
CA HIS A 153 -3.15 -10.57 3.91
C HIS A 153 -3.39 -11.75 4.85
N GLU A 154 -3.45 -12.97 4.33
CA GLU A 154 -3.61 -14.20 5.11
C GLU A 154 -2.27 -14.77 5.58
N THR A 155 -1.16 -14.26 5.03
CA THR A 155 0.20 -14.65 5.43
C THR A 155 0.63 -13.81 6.64
N PRO A 156 1.10 -14.42 7.73
CA PRO A 156 1.72 -13.68 8.83
C PRO A 156 2.95 -12.90 8.34
N ARG A 157 3.34 -11.85 9.07
CA ARG A 157 4.58 -11.11 8.76
C ARG A 157 5.81 -12.03 8.73
N LEU A 158 6.52 -12.05 7.61
CA LEU A 158 7.69 -12.90 7.36
C LEU A 158 9.03 -12.16 7.54
N TRP A 159 9.01 -10.89 7.91
CA TRP A 159 10.20 -10.05 8.05
C TRP A 159 10.22 -9.34 9.41
N SER A 160 11.45 -9.11 9.92
CA SER A 160 11.70 -8.33 11.14
C SER A 160 12.72 -7.21 10.91
N ALA A 161 13.62 -7.39 9.95
CA ALA A 161 14.65 -6.42 9.62
C ALA A 161 14.15 -5.36 8.62
N ALA A 162 14.75 -4.18 8.59
CA ALA A 162 14.44 -3.12 7.63
C ALA A 162 14.63 -3.59 6.17
N PHE A 163 13.78 -3.12 5.26
CA PHE A 163 13.91 -3.40 3.83
C PHE A 163 15.20 -2.79 3.26
N ARG A 164 15.70 -3.40 2.19
CA ARG A 164 16.86 -2.91 1.43
C ARG A 164 16.54 -2.82 -0.06
N PRO A 165 17.22 -1.93 -0.80
CA PRO A 165 17.09 -1.91 -2.25
C PRO A 165 17.48 -3.29 -2.82
N PRO A 166 16.76 -3.78 -3.86
CA PRO A 166 17.04 -5.10 -4.46
C PRO A 166 18.36 -5.15 -5.22
N ARG A 167 18.97 -3.99 -5.46
CA ARG A 167 20.30 -3.82 -6.02
C ARG A 167 20.88 -2.44 -5.68
N SER A 168 22.19 -2.33 -5.68
CA SER A 168 22.90 -1.07 -5.78
C SER A 168 22.78 -0.52 -7.21
N GLY A 169 22.55 0.77 -7.37
CA GLY A 169 22.46 1.38 -8.68
C GLY A 169 21.65 2.68 -8.65
N ARG A 170 21.85 3.52 -9.68
CA ARG A 170 21.10 4.76 -9.82
C ARG A 170 19.63 4.47 -10.16
N VAL A 171 18.71 5.13 -9.48
CA VAL A 171 17.31 5.18 -9.89
C VAL A 171 17.20 5.96 -11.20
N THR A 172 16.67 5.33 -12.22
CA THR A 172 16.51 5.91 -13.56
C THR A 172 15.13 6.49 -13.80
N SER A 173 14.09 5.85 -13.24
CA SER A 173 12.72 6.33 -13.28
C SER A 173 12.05 6.02 -11.94
N PRO A 174 11.65 7.05 -11.15
CA PRO A 174 10.99 6.85 -9.87
C PRO A 174 9.52 6.45 -10.04
N PHE A 175 8.95 5.88 -8.98
CA PHE A 175 7.52 5.61 -8.86
C PHE A 175 6.67 6.88 -9.07
N GLY A 176 5.46 6.70 -9.57
CA GLY A 176 4.49 7.77 -9.74
C GLY A 176 4.71 8.64 -10.97
N THR A 177 5.84 8.49 -11.67
CA THR A 177 6.14 9.25 -12.89
C THR A 177 5.06 9.04 -13.95
N ALA A 178 4.43 10.13 -14.41
CA ALA A 178 3.46 10.09 -15.50
C ALA A 178 4.19 9.89 -16.83
N ARG A 179 3.82 8.84 -17.58
CA ARG A 179 4.45 8.42 -18.83
C ARG A 179 3.58 8.75 -20.03
N VAL A 180 4.16 9.45 -21.01
CA VAL A 180 3.59 9.63 -22.34
C VAL A 180 4.33 8.68 -23.28
N LEU A 181 3.64 7.66 -23.77
CA LEU A 181 4.21 6.62 -24.62
C LEU A 181 3.93 6.97 -26.09
N ASN A 182 4.99 7.16 -26.89
CA ASN A 182 4.90 7.50 -28.32
C ASN A 182 3.96 8.70 -28.63
N GLY A 183 3.83 9.62 -27.67
CA GLY A 183 3.01 10.82 -27.77
C GLY A 183 1.51 10.66 -27.56
N GLU A 184 0.99 9.44 -27.45
CA GLU A 184 -0.47 9.19 -27.44
C GLU A 184 -0.99 8.58 -26.14
N VAL A 185 -0.26 7.61 -25.56
CA VAL A 185 -0.72 6.87 -24.38
C VAL A 185 -0.12 7.45 -23.11
N GLN A 186 -0.99 7.81 -22.17
CA GLN A 186 -0.57 8.21 -20.82
C GLN A 186 -0.75 7.04 -19.85
N SER A 187 0.29 6.75 -19.09
CA SER A 187 0.28 5.77 -18.01
C SER A 187 1.12 6.28 -16.84
N ARG A 188 0.89 5.73 -15.66
CA ARG A 188 1.73 6.02 -14.49
C ARG A 188 2.77 4.92 -14.31
N HIS A 189 3.99 5.27 -13.96
CA HIS A 189 5.03 4.32 -13.58
C HIS A 189 4.77 3.79 -12.17
N LEU A 190 4.28 2.56 -12.05
CA LEU A 190 3.88 1.96 -10.78
C LEU A 190 5.00 1.11 -10.14
N GLY A 191 6.23 1.58 -10.24
CA GLY A 191 7.42 1.00 -9.64
C GLY A 191 8.60 1.94 -9.70
N THR A 192 9.77 1.47 -9.32
CA THR A 192 11.04 2.21 -9.39
C THR A 192 12.03 1.45 -10.26
N ASP A 193 12.59 2.11 -11.27
CA ASP A 193 13.58 1.52 -12.17
C ASP A 193 15.00 1.79 -11.67
N PHE A 194 15.80 0.73 -11.59
CA PHE A 194 17.22 0.79 -11.24
C PHE A 194 18.09 0.44 -12.43
N ALA A 195 19.04 1.31 -12.77
CA ALA A 195 20.04 1.04 -13.79
C ALA A 195 20.77 -0.28 -13.51
N GLY A 196 21.06 -1.06 -14.56
CA GLY A 196 21.79 -2.30 -14.41
C GLY A 196 22.15 -2.96 -15.74
N ALA A 197 23.38 -3.46 -15.86
CA ALA A 197 23.78 -4.31 -16.97
C ALA A 197 23.01 -5.63 -16.94
N VAL A 198 22.77 -6.23 -18.11
CA VAL A 198 22.22 -7.60 -18.20
C VAL A 198 23.10 -8.57 -17.41
N GLY A 199 22.46 -9.44 -16.62
CA GLY A 199 23.17 -10.41 -15.76
C GLY A 199 23.54 -9.89 -14.38
N ALA A 200 23.43 -8.59 -14.09
CA ALA A 200 23.69 -8.05 -12.77
C ALA A 200 22.71 -8.64 -11.72
N PRO A 201 23.16 -8.88 -10.46
CA PRO A 201 22.33 -9.55 -9.47
C PRO A 201 21.13 -8.71 -9.04
N VAL A 202 19.98 -9.39 -8.87
CA VAL A 202 18.76 -8.89 -8.25
C VAL A 202 18.50 -9.68 -6.98
N ARG A 203 18.23 -9.00 -5.87
CA ARG A 203 18.11 -9.59 -4.54
C ARG A 203 16.72 -9.34 -3.96
N ALA A 204 16.24 -10.26 -3.14
CA ALA A 204 15.04 -10.06 -2.34
C ALA A 204 15.22 -8.86 -1.40
N ALA A 205 14.27 -7.91 -1.42
CA ALA A 205 14.34 -6.70 -0.61
C ALA A 205 14.19 -7.00 0.89
N ASN A 206 13.48 -8.07 1.24
CA ASN A 206 13.39 -8.63 2.59
C ASN A 206 13.09 -10.14 2.52
N ALA A 207 13.02 -10.80 3.70
CA ALA A 207 12.57 -12.17 3.82
C ALA A 207 11.12 -12.32 3.37
N GLY A 208 10.77 -13.49 2.83
CA GLY A 208 9.42 -13.79 2.35
C GLY A 208 9.36 -15.12 1.63
N VAL A 209 8.22 -15.40 0.99
CA VAL A 209 7.98 -16.56 0.15
C VAL A 209 7.78 -16.11 -1.29
N VAL A 210 8.37 -16.81 -2.24
CA VAL A 210 8.16 -16.57 -3.67
C VAL A 210 6.73 -16.96 -4.03
N ALA A 211 5.89 -15.99 -4.25
CA ALA A 211 4.46 -16.19 -4.53
C ALA A 211 4.15 -16.41 -6.01
N LEU A 212 5.04 -15.95 -6.91
CA LEU A 212 4.90 -16.18 -8.35
C LEU A 212 6.25 -16.04 -9.06
N VAL A 213 6.48 -16.95 -10.00
CA VAL A 213 7.49 -16.84 -11.06
C VAL A 213 6.76 -16.95 -12.41
N GLY A 214 6.98 -15.98 -13.30
CA GLY A 214 6.24 -15.98 -14.57
C GLY A 214 6.91 -15.17 -15.68
N GLN A 215 6.27 -15.23 -16.86
CA GLN A 215 6.63 -14.42 -18.02
C GLN A 215 5.42 -13.61 -18.47
N PHE A 216 5.40 -12.33 -18.11
CA PHE A 216 4.33 -11.39 -18.39
C PHE A 216 4.59 -10.60 -19.69
N TYR A 217 3.54 -10.21 -20.38
CA TYR A 217 3.64 -9.51 -21.66
C TYR A 217 4.39 -8.18 -21.54
N LEU A 218 4.02 -7.36 -20.56
CA LEU A 218 4.66 -6.06 -20.34
C LEU A 218 5.87 -6.17 -19.40
N ALA A 219 5.78 -6.95 -18.34
CA ALA A 219 6.80 -7.02 -17.30
C ALA A 219 7.93 -8.00 -17.60
N GLY A 220 7.80 -8.83 -18.64
CA GLY A 220 8.81 -9.84 -19.00
C GLY A 220 8.90 -10.94 -17.93
N ASN A 221 10.10 -11.47 -17.70
CA ASN A 221 10.29 -12.44 -16.62
C ASN A 221 10.19 -11.75 -15.27
N VAL A 222 9.33 -12.29 -14.41
CA VAL A 222 8.96 -11.70 -13.12
C VAL A 222 9.17 -12.66 -11.96
N VAL A 223 9.46 -12.11 -10.79
CA VAL A 223 9.38 -12.77 -9.50
C VAL A 223 8.55 -11.88 -8.59
N TYR A 224 7.58 -12.45 -7.87
CA TYR A 224 6.88 -11.79 -6.78
C TYR A 224 7.23 -12.49 -5.46
N VAL A 225 7.49 -11.69 -4.42
CA VAL A 225 7.78 -12.17 -3.07
C VAL A 225 6.72 -11.64 -2.13
N ASP A 226 6.00 -12.55 -1.48
CA ASP A 226 5.08 -12.27 -0.39
C ASP A 226 5.87 -12.11 0.90
N HIS A 227 5.68 -10.98 1.57
CA HIS A 227 6.31 -10.64 2.85
C HIS A 227 5.34 -10.77 4.03
N GLY A 228 4.08 -11.12 3.75
CA GLY A 228 3.00 -11.20 4.73
C GLY A 228 2.27 -9.89 4.98
N GLU A 229 1.11 -9.99 5.63
CA GLU A 229 0.24 -8.86 6.00
C GLU A 229 -0.13 -7.96 4.81
N GLY A 230 -0.33 -8.57 3.63
CA GLY A 230 -0.70 -7.86 2.40
C GLY A 230 0.46 -7.20 1.66
N LEU A 231 1.70 -7.29 2.17
CA LEU A 231 2.86 -6.67 1.56
C LEU A 231 3.57 -7.61 0.60
N VAL A 232 3.63 -7.23 -0.68
CA VAL A 232 4.27 -8.00 -1.76
C VAL A 232 5.23 -7.10 -2.53
N THR A 233 6.41 -7.63 -2.90
CA THR A 233 7.32 -6.96 -3.85
C THR A 233 7.44 -7.74 -5.14
N GLY A 234 7.61 -7.04 -6.26
CA GLY A 234 7.80 -7.64 -7.60
C GLY A 234 9.08 -7.15 -8.28
N TYR A 235 9.74 -8.04 -9.00
CA TYR A 235 11.03 -7.84 -9.65
C TYR A 235 10.90 -8.24 -11.12
N PHE A 236 11.00 -7.26 -12.05
CA PHE A 236 10.62 -7.44 -13.44
C PHE A 236 11.78 -7.24 -14.41
N HIS A 237 11.51 -7.58 -15.66
CA HIS A 237 12.43 -7.49 -16.79
C HIS A 237 13.67 -8.37 -16.66
N LEU A 238 13.57 -9.46 -15.86
CA LEU A 238 14.69 -10.32 -15.54
C LEU A 238 15.21 -11.06 -16.80
N SER A 239 16.53 -11.25 -16.87
CA SER A 239 17.17 -12.14 -17.87
C SER A 239 17.16 -13.60 -17.40
N ARG A 240 17.21 -13.80 -16.08
CA ARG A 240 17.19 -15.12 -15.45
C ARG A 240 16.53 -15.05 -14.09
N VAL A 241 15.65 -15.99 -13.79
CA VAL A 241 15.09 -16.26 -12.47
C VAL A 241 15.93 -17.37 -11.82
N GLN A 242 16.19 -17.27 -10.50
CA GLN A 242 17.03 -18.16 -9.72
C GLN A 242 16.32 -18.76 -8.51
N VAL A 243 15.00 -18.67 -8.48
CA VAL A 243 14.09 -19.20 -7.45
C VAL A 243 12.87 -19.80 -8.12
N ALA A 244 12.13 -20.63 -7.39
CA ALA A 244 10.86 -21.21 -7.79
C ALA A 244 9.71 -20.70 -6.87
N GLU A 245 8.47 -20.84 -7.33
CA GLU A 245 7.29 -20.60 -6.50
C GLU A 245 7.31 -21.51 -5.27
N GLY A 246 6.96 -20.96 -4.11
CA GLY A 246 7.02 -21.63 -2.82
C GLY A 246 8.38 -21.53 -2.10
N ASP A 247 9.45 -21.10 -2.79
CA ASP A 247 10.74 -20.94 -2.12
C ASP A 247 10.69 -19.86 -1.05
N THR A 248 11.20 -20.18 0.15
CA THR A 248 11.49 -19.17 1.16
C THR A 248 12.79 -18.46 0.82
N VAL A 249 12.76 -17.13 0.82
CA VAL A 249 13.94 -16.31 0.51
C VAL A 249 14.33 -15.43 1.70
N ALA A 250 15.64 -15.32 1.93
CA ALA A 250 16.18 -14.42 2.94
C ALA A 250 16.37 -13.00 2.37
N ARG A 251 16.35 -11.98 3.24
CA ARG A 251 16.69 -10.60 2.87
C ARG A 251 18.08 -10.54 2.22
N GLY A 252 18.16 -10.08 0.99
CA GLY A 252 19.39 -9.96 0.21
C GLY A 252 19.82 -11.21 -0.54
N GLN A 253 19.06 -12.30 -0.46
CA GLN A 253 19.28 -13.48 -1.29
C GLN A 253 19.12 -13.11 -2.77
N ILE A 254 20.00 -13.65 -3.64
CA ILE A 254 19.86 -13.47 -5.09
C ILE A 254 18.66 -14.28 -5.58
N ILE A 255 17.70 -13.61 -6.22
CA ILE A 255 16.46 -14.21 -6.76
C ILE A 255 16.40 -14.17 -8.30
N GLY A 256 17.29 -13.39 -8.92
CA GLY A 256 17.34 -13.29 -10.38
C GLY A 256 18.46 -12.37 -10.86
N ARG A 257 18.42 -12.08 -12.16
CA ARG A 257 19.41 -11.25 -12.86
C ARG A 257 18.71 -10.20 -13.69
N VAL A 258 19.25 -8.97 -13.69
CA VAL A 258 18.78 -7.87 -14.54
C VAL A 258 18.74 -8.31 -16.00
N GLY A 259 17.71 -7.91 -16.72
CA GLY A 259 17.54 -8.24 -18.12
C GLY A 259 16.92 -7.08 -18.92
N ARG A 260 16.26 -7.47 -20.01
CA ARG A 260 15.52 -6.57 -20.91
C ARG A 260 14.28 -7.27 -21.49
N SER A 261 13.71 -8.22 -20.76
CA SER A 261 12.49 -8.93 -21.18
C SER A 261 11.25 -8.03 -21.04
N GLY A 262 10.23 -8.24 -21.85
CA GLY A 262 9.01 -7.45 -21.85
C GLY A 262 9.14 -6.05 -22.48
N ARG A 263 8.38 -5.07 -21.94
CA ARG A 263 8.34 -3.69 -22.45
C ARG A 263 9.41 -2.83 -21.82
N VAL A 264 10.55 -2.70 -22.45
CA VAL A 264 11.69 -1.93 -21.97
C VAL A 264 12.31 -1.06 -23.09
N THR A 265 12.96 0.04 -22.70
CA THR A 265 13.80 0.87 -23.57
C THR A 265 15.27 0.48 -23.49
N GLY A 266 15.67 -0.23 -22.46
CA GLY A 266 17.04 -0.71 -22.21
C GLY A 266 17.11 -1.59 -20.96
N PRO A 267 18.27 -2.20 -20.67
CA PRO A 267 18.41 -3.07 -19.51
C PRO A 267 18.26 -2.31 -18.19
N HIS A 268 17.37 -2.80 -17.32
CA HIS A 268 17.15 -2.26 -15.98
C HIS A 268 16.39 -3.28 -15.11
N LEU A 269 16.35 -3.07 -13.81
CA LEU A 269 15.41 -3.69 -12.91
C LEU A 269 14.24 -2.75 -12.69
N HIS A 270 13.02 -3.21 -12.95
CA HIS A 270 11.80 -2.56 -12.47
C HIS A 270 11.37 -3.25 -11.17
N TRP A 271 11.31 -2.49 -10.07
CA TRP A 271 10.94 -2.96 -8.74
C TRP A 271 9.62 -2.33 -8.30
N ILE A 272 8.67 -3.16 -7.91
CA ILE A 272 7.35 -2.71 -7.44
C ILE A 272 7.11 -3.15 -5.99
N ALA A 273 6.16 -2.48 -5.33
CA ALA A 273 5.58 -2.90 -4.08
C ALA A 273 4.05 -2.76 -4.13
N ARG A 274 3.36 -3.65 -3.44
CA ARG A 274 1.91 -3.64 -3.27
C ARG A 274 1.56 -3.88 -1.82
N TYR A 275 0.49 -3.21 -1.37
CA TYR A 275 -0.20 -3.51 -0.12
C TYR A 275 -1.65 -3.87 -0.51
N GLY A 276 -1.97 -5.15 -0.52
CA GLY A 276 -3.21 -5.64 -1.11
C GLY A 276 -3.43 -5.16 -2.55
N HIS A 277 -4.54 -4.49 -2.82
CA HIS A 277 -4.86 -3.91 -4.14
C HIS A 277 -4.04 -2.66 -4.46
N ILE A 278 -3.47 -2.00 -3.45
CA ILE A 278 -2.79 -0.71 -3.60
C ILE A 278 -1.36 -0.91 -4.07
N THR A 279 -1.00 -0.32 -5.21
CA THR A 279 0.41 -0.25 -5.62
C THR A 279 1.04 0.99 -4.98
N VAL A 280 2.17 0.79 -4.30
CA VAL A 280 2.88 1.83 -3.54
C VAL A 280 4.31 1.99 -4.03
N ASP A 281 4.93 3.14 -3.75
CA ASP A 281 6.34 3.38 -4.02
C ASP A 281 7.20 2.39 -3.22
N PRO A 282 7.92 1.48 -3.88
CA PRO A 282 8.77 0.52 -3.20
C PRO A 282 9.89 1.20 -2.38
N MET A 283 10.28 2.43 -2.72
CA MET A 283 11.26 3.18 -1.95
C MET A 283 10.71 3.60 -0.58
N SER A 284 9.39 3.66 -0.39
CA SER A 284 8.79 3.91 0.92
C SER A 284 9.04 2.77 1.91
N LEU A 285 9.20 1.52 1.43
CA LEU A 285 9.54 0.37 2.27
C LEU A 285 10.88 0.55 2.99
N LEU A 286 11.83 1.28 2.39
CA LEU A 286 13.15 1.51 2.96
C LEU A 286 13.13 2.40 4.23
N ARG A 287 11.98 3.04 4.50
CA ARG A 287 11.75 3.86 5.69
C ARG A 287 11.11 3.07 6.83
N LEU A 288 10.55 1.89 6.53
CA LEU A 288 9.99 1.01 7.54
C LEU A 288 11.13 0.56 8.46
N ARG A 289 10.99 0.87 9.75
CA ARG A 289 11.97 0.50 10.77
C ARG A 289 11.80 -0.96 11.16
N GLU A 290 12.82 -1.53 11.76
CA GLU A 290 12.73 -2.84 12.40
C GLU A 290 11.62 -2.83 13.45
N SER A 291 10.76 -3.85 13.42
CA SER A 291 9.86 -4.10 14.54
C SER A 291 10.71 -4.50 15.74
N LYS A 292 10.90 -3.59 16.67
CA LYS A 292 11.48 -3.94 17.97
C LYS A 292 10.39 -4.66 18.75
N ARG A 293 10.44 -5.99 18.69
CA ARG A 293 9.65 -6.86 19.58
C ARG A 293 10.10 -6.69 21.01
#